data_d5e9f9d1190213912fb5a76d61132f4a
#
_entry.id   d5e9f9d1190213912fb5a76d61132f4a
#
_cell.length_a   1.000
_cell.length_b   1.000
_cell.length_c   1.000
_cell.angle_alpha   90.00
_cell.angle_beta   90.00
_cell.angle_gamma   90.00
#
_symmetry.space_group_name_H-M   'P 1'
#
loop_
_entity.id
_entity.type
_entity.pdbx_description
1 polymer ?
#
loop_
_entity_poly.entity_id
_entity_poly.type
_entity_poly.pdbx_seq_one_letter_code
_entity_poly.pdbx_strand_id
1 'polypeptide(L)'
;MSSRPLRFLVPGTSARFRCGGLLVELQSARLCAELAPSVEVVTYRQREPGHLFLADLLQQEATPGEALWIVSWGFDVPALLRQLRGRPVAYHAHSSGYGFQLPPGVPVLAVSRNTLGYWGDRAPRAPLQLVPNALDPAFGNNTTAAGNTRSIDVLVQARKTSSYVLDCLVPALRKRGVAVEVQ
;
A
#
# COMPACT_ATOMS: atom_id res chain seq x y z
N MET A 1 3.18 -1.29 25.80
CA MET A 1 2.80 -0.93 24.40
C MET A 1 3.32 0.46 24.14
N SER A 2 3.97 0.71 23.02
CA SER A 2 4.53 2.04 22.70
C SER A 2 3.39 3.04 22.51
N SER A 3 3.43 4.15 23.23
CA SER A 3 2.46 5.26 23.12
C SER A 3 2.75 6.17 21.90
N ARG A 4 3.57 5.70 20.97
CA ARG A 4 4.02 6.50 19.83
C ARG A 4 2.92 6.67 18.80
N PRO A 5 2.60 7.90 18.38
CA PRO A 5 1.65 8.14 17.29
C PRO A 5 2.12 7.52 15.98
N LEU A 6 1.19 7.03 15.16
CA LEU A 6 1.45 6.51 13.82
C LEU A 6 0.90 7.48 12.78
N ARG A 7 1.69 7.77 11.73
CA ARG A 7 1.31 8.65 10.63
C ARG A 7 1.48 7.94 9.30
N PHE A 8 0.38 7.60 8.66
CA PHE A 8 0.36 6.97 7.34
C PHE A 8 0.38 8.05 6.25
N LEU A 9 1.45 8.07 5.44
CA LEU A 9 1.61 9.02 4.34
C LEU A 9 0.99 8.47 3.07
N VAL A 10 0.00 9.20 2.54
CA VAL A 10 -0.67 8.88 1.28
C VAL A 10 -0.68 10.09 0.34
N PRO A 11 -0.70 9.91 -0.99
CA PRO A 11 -0.73 11.04 -1.93
C PRO A 11 -1.99 11.89 -1.81
N GLY A 12 -3.10 11.28 -1.49
CA GLY A 12 -4.43 11.84 -1.27
C GLY A 12 -5.42 10.71 -1.11
N THR A 13 -6.66 10.99 -0.69
CA THR A 13 -7.72 10.00 -0.45
C THR A 13 -8.85 10.07 -1.47
N SER A 14 -8.88 11.11 -2.31
CA SER A 14 -9.88 11.29 -3.37
C SER A 14 -9.81 10.19 -4.46
N ALA A 15 -10.88 10.08 -5.25
CA ALA A 15 -11.02 9.08 -6.32
C ALA A 15 -9.83 9.08 -7.30
N ARG A 16 -9.20 10.24 -7.52
CA ARG A 16 -8.02 10.41 -8.38
C ARG A 16 -6.83 9.50 -7.96
N PHE A 17 -6.67 9.27 -6.66
CA PHE A 17 -5.57 8.48 -6.11
C PHE A 17 -5.95 7.02 -5.86
N ARG A 18 -7.21 6.65 -6.13
CA ARG A 18 -7.74 5.32 -5.78
C ARG A 18 -7.01 4.21 -6.51
N CYS A 19 -6.35 3.36 -5.74
CA CYS A 19 -5.69 2.15 -6.22
C CYS A 19 -5.57 1.14 -5.07
N GLY A 20 -5.20 -0.10 -5.37
CA GLY A 20 -5.08 -1.17 -4.37
C GLY A 20 -4.14 -0.81 -3.22
N GLY A 21 -2.99 -0.19 -3.52
CA GLY A 21 -2.04 0.24 -2.48
C GLY A 21 -2.62 1.28 -1.52
N LEU A 22 -3.36 2.29 -2.03
CA LEU A 22 -4.02 3.26 -1.18
C LEU A 22 -5.06 2.61 -0.27
N LEU A 23 -5.88 1.71 -0.81
CA LEU A 23 -6.91 1.03 -0.01
C LEU A 23 -6.29 0.20 1.11
N VAL A 24 -5.18 -0.48 0.84
CA VAL A 24 -4.43 -1.25 1.85
C VAL A 24 -3.86 -0.32 2.93
N GLU A 25 -3.29 0.85 2.56
CA GLU A 25 -2.77 1.80 3.54
C GLU A 25 -3.88 2.36 4.44
N LEU A 26 -5.00 2.76 3.88
CA LEU A 26 -6.14 3.26 4.64
C LEU A 26 -6.72 2.18 5.56
N GLN A 27 -6.80 0.93 5.10
CA GLN A 27 -7.24 -0.19 5.91
C GLN A 27 -6.23 -0.51 7.03
N SER A 28 -4.93 -0.44 6.73
CA SER A 28 -3.87 -0.62 7.73
C SER A 28 -3.93 0.47 8.81
N ALA A 29 -4.13 1.72 8.41
CA ALA A 29 -4.30 2.83 9.35
C ALA A 29 -5.51 2.61 10.27
N ARG A 30 -6.65 2.17 9.70
CA ARG A 30 -7.86 1.86 10.45
C ARG A 30 -7.63 0.76 11.49
N LEU A 31 -7.01 -0.37 11.09
CA LEU A 31 -6.71 -1.47 12.01
C LEU A 31 -5.71 -1.06 13.09
N CYS A 32 -4.71 -0.26 12.74
CA CYS A 32 -3.76 0.26 13.72
C CYS A 32 -4.43 1.19 14.73
N ALA A 33 -5.48 1.91 14.34
CA ALA A 33 -6.23 2.79 15.25
C ALA A 33 -6.97 2.03 16.38
N GLU A 34 -7.20 0.73 16.20
CA GLU A 34 -7.75 -0.14 17.25
C GLU A 34 -6.70 -0.51 18.32
N LEU A 35 -5.41 -0.38 18.00
CA LEU A 35 -4.31 -0.86 18.84
C LEU A 35 -3.37 0.25 19.32
N ALA A 36 -3.33 1.38 18.63
CA ALA A 36 -2.45 2.50 18.92
C ALA A 36 -3.24 3.72 19.42
N PRO A 37 -2.66 4.53 20.34
CA PRO A 37 -3.36 5.66 20.97
C PRO A 37 -3.69 6.79 19.99
N SER A 38 -2.92 6.92 18.90
CA SER A 38 -3.12 7.92 17.86
C SER A 38 -2.66 7.39 16.53
N VAL A 39 -3.54 7.40 15.54
CA VAL A 39 -3.23 7.07 14.14
C VAL A 39 -3.79 8.15 13.24
N GLU A 40 -2.93 8.73 12.42
CA GLU A 40 -3.25 9.83 11.52
C GLU A 40 -2.97 9.42 10.08
N VAL A 41 -3.89 9.76 9.17
CA VAL A 41 -3.65 9.70 7.73
C VAL A 41 -3.23 11.11 7.28
N VAL A 42 -2.03 11.20 6.72
CA VAL A 42 -1.43 12.47 6.29
C VAL A 42 -1.29 12.46 4.78
N THR A 43 -1.89 13.45 4.12
CA THR A 43 -1.77 13.61 2.67
C THR A 43 -0.55 14.47 2.31
N TYR A 44 0.08 14.21 1.14
CA TYR A 44 1.28 14.97 0.75
C TYR A 44 1.24 15.59 -0.65
N ARG A 45 0.36 15.14 -1.55
CA ARG A 45 0.19 15.73 -2.89
C ARG A 45 -0.98 16.67 -2.98
N GLN A 46 -2.05 16.40 -2.21
CA GLN A 46 -3.27 17.18 -2.24
C GLN A 46 -3.80 17.39 -0.83
N ARG A 47 -4.19 18.63 -0.49
CA ARG A 47 -4.93 18.93 0.73
C ARG A 47 -6.34 18.39 0.60
N GLU A 48 -6.80 17.68 1.61
CA GLU A 48 -8.13 17.08 1.61
C GLU A 48 -8.84 17.34 2.95
N PRO A 49 -10.15 17.59 2.94
CA PRO A 49 -10.92 17.79 4.16
C PRO A 49 -10.78 16.62 5.12
N GLY A 50 -10.60 16.91 6.40
CA GLY A 50 -10.49 15.88 7.45
C GLY A 50 -9.13 15.19 7.54
N HIS A 51 -8.16 15.53 6.70
CA HIS A 51 -6.82 15.00 6.72
C HIS A 51 -5.76 16.07 6.98
N LEU A 52 -4.71 15.69 7.71
CA LEU A 52 -3.53 16.51 7.87
C LEU A 52 -2.74 16.56 6.56
N PHE A 53 -2.02 17.67 6.34
CA PHE A 53 -1.17 17.83 5.16
C PHE A 53 0.30 17.90 5.57
N LEU A 54 1.15 17.12 4.91
CA LEU A 54 2.54 16.92 5.28
C LEU A 54 3.31 18.25 5.43
N ALA A 55 3.20 19.14 4.44
CA ALA A 55 3.96 20.39 4.48
C ALA A 55 3.58 21.27 5.68
N ASP A 56 2.30 21.29 6.08
CA ASP A 56 1.82 22.06 7.23
C ASP A 56 2.35 21.47 8.54
N LEU A 57 2.30 20.14 8.67
CA LEU A 57 2.84 19.45 9.84
C LEU A 57 4.34 19.71 10.00
N LEU A 58 5.11 19.65 8.90
CA LEU A 58 6.55 19.90 8.94
C LEU A 58 6.90 21.35 9.29
N GLN A 59 6.04 22.31 8.93
CA GLN A 59 6.19 23.70 9.33
C GLN A 59 5.85 23.93 10.82
N GLN A 60 4.82 23.26 11.32
CA GLN A 60 4.39 23.37 12.72
C GLN A 60 5.34 22.65 13.69
N GLU A 61 5.87 21.52 13.28
CA GLU A 61 6.79 20.70 14.08
C GLU A 61 8.24 21.05 13.75
N ALA A 62 8.74 22.17 14.26
CA ALA A 62 10.12 22.62 14.06
C ALA A 62 11.18 21.58 14.53
N THR A 63 10.85 20.79 15.55
CA THR A 63 11.65 19.67 16.04
C THR A 63 11.01 18.33 15.64
N PRO A 64 11.80 17.32 15.24
CA PRO A 64 11.27 16.00 14.94
C PRO A 64 10.52 15.43 16.15
N GLY A 65 9.22 15.20 15.99
CA GLY A 65 8.40 14.54 17.00
C GLY A 65 8.65 13.02 17.06
N GLU A 66 8.04 12.35 18.04
CA GLU A 66 8.18 10.90 18.24
C GLU A 66 7.33 10.05 17.30
N ALA A 67 6.45 10.64 16.50
CA ALA A 67 5.57 9.92 15.59
C ALA A 67 6.35 9.03 14.62
N LEU A 68 5.89 7.78 14.47
CA LEU A 68 6.40 6.88 13.44
C LEU A 68 5.65 7.14 12.12
N TRP A 69 6.41 7.51 11.09
CA TRP A 69 5.89 7.78 9.77
C TRP A 69 5.94 6.53 8.89
N ILE A 70 4.81 6.10 8.39
CA ILE A 70 4.70 4.98 7.45
C ILE A 70 4.67 5.56 6.03
N VAL A 71 5.72 5.27 5.25
CA VAL A 71 5.89 5.73 3.88
C VAL A 71 5.73 4.55 2.94
N SER A 72 4.83 4.61 1.97
CA SER A 72 4.48 3.44 1.15
C SER A 72 4.52 3.69 -0.36
N TRP A 73 4.54 4.94 -0.80
CA TRP A 73 4.22 5.28 -2.18
C TRP A 73 5.44 5.32 -3.10
N GLY A 74 5.74 4.20 -3.72
CA GLY A 74 6.63 3.94 -4.85
C GLY A 74 7.68 5.00 -5.17
N PHE A 75 7.51 5.70 -6.27
CA PHE A 75 8.48 6.69 -6.77
C PHE A 75 8.64 7.92 -5.86
N ASP A 76 7.68 8.21 -5.01
CA ASP A 76 7.74 9.36 -4.09
C ASP A 76 8.60 9.08 -2.85
N VAL A 77 8.83 7.80 -2.52
CA VAL A 77 9.55 7.38 -1.30
C VAL A 77 10.87 8.12 -1.09
N PRO A 78 11.78 8.24 -2.08
CA PRO A 78 13.04 8.96 -1.87
C PRO A 78 12.85 10.43 -1.49
N ALA A 79 11.85 11.09 -2.08
CA ALA A 79 11.54 12.50 -1.77
C ALA A 79 10.93 12.63 -0.37
N LEU A 80 10.01 11.74 -0.01
CA LEU A 80 9.39 11.72 1.32
C LEU A 80 10.41 11.43 2.42
N LEU A 81 11.31 10.47 2.23
CA LEU A 81 12.37 10.17 3.19
C LEU A 81 13.33 11.34 3.39
N ARG A 82 13.61 12.14 2.34
CA ARG A 82 14.41 13.36 2.50
C ARG A 82 13.68 14.42 3.32
N GLN A 83 12.38 14.62 3.10
CA GLN A 83 11.55 15.56 3.87
C GLN A 83 11.42 15.15 5.35
N LEU A 84 11.39 13.85 5.61
CA LEU A 84 11.26 13.27 6.94
C LEU A 84 12.61 13.01 7.63
N ARG A 85 13.71 13.59 7.11
CA ARG A 85 15.05 13.36 7.71
C ARG A 85 15.05 13.68 9.20
N GLY A 86 15.62 12.77 10.00
CA GLY A 86 15.68 12.89 11.46
C GLY A 86 14.41 12.46 12.20
N ARG A 87 13.36 12.07 11.49
CA ARG A 87 12.12 11.53 12.08
C ARG A 87 12.11 10.01 12.02
N PRO A 88 11.45 9.32 12.96
CA PRO A 88 11.25 7.87 12.87
C PRO A 88 10.40 7.52 11.65
N VAL A 89 10.93 6.68 10.76
CA VAL A 89 10.25 6.28 9.52
C VAL A 89 10.32 4.78 9.36
N ALA A 90 9.26 4.16 8.83
CA ALA A 90 9.26 2.83 8.28
C ALA A 90 8.73 2.85 6.83
N TYR A 91 9.30 2.04 5.96
CA TYR A 91 8.85 1.89 4.59
C TYR A 91 7.91 0.67 4.48
N HIS A 92 6.65 0.90 4.12
CA HIS A 92 5.67 -0.15 3.83
C HIS A 92 5.73 -0.48 2.34
N ALA A 93 6.38 -1.59 2.02
CA ALA A 93 6.72 -1.99 0.66
C ALA A 93 5.61 -2.82 0.03
N HIS A 94 4.73 -2.19 -0.76
CA HIS A 94 3.65 -2.86 -1.50
C HIS A 94 4.12 -3.63 -2.73
N SER A 95 5.28 -3.29 -3.27
CA SER A 95 5.84 -3.95 -4.45
C SER A 95 7.35 -3.85 -4.51
N SER A 96 7.91 -4.54 -5.49
CA SER A 96 9.32 -4.53 -5.86
C SER A 96 9.54 -3.71 -7.14
N GLY A 97 10.79 -3.38 -7.47
CA GLY A 97 11.14 -2.87 -8.80
C GLY A 97 11.14 -1.36 -8.98
N TYR A 98 10.95 -0.56 -7.95
CA TYR A 98 10.98 0.91 -8.08
C TYR A 98 12.38 1.53 -8.31
N GLY A 99 13.45 0.75 -8.21
CA GLY A 99 14.81 1.20 -8.54
C GLY A 99 15.47 2.18 -7.57
N PHE A 100 14.84 2.57 -6.48
CA PHE A 100 15.46 3.43 -5.47
C PHE A 100 16.19 2.63 -4.38
N GLN A 101 17.08 3.32 -3.67
CA GLN A 101 17.76 2.77 -2.50
C GLN A 101 17.17 3.38 -1.22
N LEU A 102 17.02 2.56 -0.19
CA LEU A 102 16.64 3.02 1.14
C LEU A 102 17.86 3.50 1.92
N PRO A 103 17.73 4.57 2.71
CA PRO A 103 18.75 4.92 3.69
C PRO A 103 18.99 3.77 4.68
N PRO A 104 20.23 3.58 5.14
CA PRO A 104 20.54 2.57 6.14
C PRO A 104 19.67 2.72 7.40
N GLY A 105 19.17 1.60 7.91
CA GLY A 105 18.40 1.56 9.15
C GLY A 105 16.90 1.88 9.01
N VAL A 106 16.41 2.26 7.84
CA VAL A 106 14.95 2.40 7.62
C VAL A 106 14.30 1.01 7.61
N PRO A 107 13.41 0.68 8.56
CA PRO A 107 12.71 -0.60 8.56
C PRO A 107 11.84 -0.77 7.31
N VAL A 108 11.78 -2.01 6.79
CA VAL A 108 10.92 -2.37 5.66
C VAL A 108 9.83 -3.34 6.14
N LEU A 109 8.60 -2.92 5.98
CA LEU A 109 7.40 -3.73 6.20
C LEU A 109 6.96 -4.26 4.82
N ALA A 110 7.28 -5.51 4.53
CA ALA A 110 7.04 -6.11 3.22
C ALA A 110 5.69 -6.85 3.19
N VAL A 111 4.85 -6.57 2.20
CA VAL A 111 3.49 -7.15 2.09
C VAL A 111 3.48 -8.61 1.62
N SER A 112 4.59 -9.12 1.10
CA SER A 112 4.71 -10.49 0.61
C SER A 112 6.12 -11.04 0.76
N ARG A 113 6.26 -12.37 0.69
CA ARG A 113 7.58 -13.02 0.69
C ARG A 113 8.46 -12.59 -0.50
N ASN A 114 7.85 -12.34 -1.66
CA ASN A 114 8.56 -11.83 -2.83
C ASN A 114 9.10 -10.43 -2.58
N THR A 115 8.29 -9.53 -2.02
CA THR A 115 8.71 -8.17 -1.66
C THR A 115 9.76 -8.20 -0.56
N LEU A 116 9.63 -9.10 0.42
CA LEU A 116 10.61 -9.30 1.48
C LEU A 116 11.98 -9.72 0.92
N GLY A 117 12.01 -10.71 0.03
CA GLY A 117 13.24 -11.17 -0.64
C GLY A 117 13.88 -10.05 -1.45
N TYR A 118 13.10 -9.34 -2.28
CA TYR A 118 13.59 -8.22 -3.07
C TYR A 118 14.30 -7.14 -2.23
N TRP A 119 13.71 -6.75 -1.09
CA TRP A 119 14.29 -5.75 -0.21
C TRP A 119 15.42 -6.31 0.66
N GLY A 120 15.42 -7.62 0.96
CA GLY A 120 16.54 -8.30 1.60
C GLY A 120 17.84 -8.15 0.83
N ASP A 121 17.77 -8.30 -0.48
CA ASP A 121 18.91 -8.13 -1.37
C ASP A 121 19.35 -6.66 -1.51
N ARG A 122 18.40 -5.73 -1.53
CA ARG A 122 18.65 -4.31 -1.83
C ARG A 122 18.89 -3.43 -0.61
N ALA A 123 18.39 -3.84 0.54
CA ALA A 123 18.57 -3.13 1.81
C ALA A 123 19.04 -4.09 2.92
N PRO A 124 20.20 -4.75 2.76
CA PRO A 124 20.64 -5.84 3.65
C PRO A 124 20.87 -5.40 5.11
N ARG A 125 20.95 -4.09 5.35
CA ARG A 125 21.08 -3.51 6.70
C ARG A 125 19.78 -2.98 7.28
N ALA A 126 18.68 -3.07 6.53
CA ALA A 126 17.37 -2.65 7.02
C ALA A 126 16.74 -3.77 7.86
N PRO A 127 16.08 -3.46 8.98
CA PRO A 127 15.18 -4.41 9.62
C PRO A 127 14.04 -4.76 8.66
N LEU A 128 13.84 -6.07 8.42
CA LEU A 128 12.83 -6.56 7.48
C LEU A 128 11.74 -7.31 8.25
N GLN A 129 10.49 -6.96 7.98
CA GLN A 129 9.33 -7.61 8.58
C GLN A 129 8.30 -7.95 7.51
N LEU A 130 7.80 -9.18 7.51
CA LEU A 130 6.65 -9.54 6.69
C LEU A 130 5.37 -9.03 7.37
N VAL A 131 4.66 -8.15 6.68
CA VAL A 131 3.37 -7.60 7.12
C VAL A 131 2.40 -7.75 5.95
N PRO A 132 1.60 -8.83 5.91
CA PRO A 132 0.63 -9.05 4.83
C PRO A 132 -0.36 -7.90 4.70
N ASN A 133 -0.89 -7.71 3.49
CA ASN A 133 -1.90 -6.69 3.24
C ASN A 133 -3.10 -6.86 4.16
N ALA A 134 -3.53 -5.76 4.76
CA ALA A 134 -4.81 -5.69 5.45
C ALA A 134 -5.96 -5.78 4.44
N LEU A 135 -6.85 -6.73 4.62
CA LEU A 135 -8.05 -6.89 3.81
C LEU A 135 -9.26 -6.33 4.55
N ASP A 136 -10.16 -5.68 3.81
CA ASP A 136 -11.44 -5.26 4.37
C ASP A 136 -12.23 -6.50 4.80
N PRO A 137 -12.82 -6.53 6.01
CA PRO A 137 -13.65 -7.63 6.50
C PRO A 137 -14.78 -8.03 5.54
N ALA A 138 -15.27 -7.10 4.71
CA ALA A 138 -16.25 -7.38 3.67
C ALA A 138 -15.81 -8.50 2.70
N PHE A 139 -14.50 -8.66 2.47
CA PHE A 139 -13.97 -9.78 1.66
C PHE A 139 -14.07 -11.14 2.34
N GLY A 140 -14.07 -11.17 3.69
CA GLY A 140 -14.20 -12.42 4.47
C GLY A 140 -15.65 -12.85 4.68
N ASN A 141 -16.58 -11.91 4.63
CA ASN A 141 -18.00 -12.16 4.89
C ASN A 141 -18.80 -12.64 3.68
N ASN A 142 -18.17 -12.77 2.51
CA ASN A 142 -18.77 -13.45 1.36
C ASN A 142 -18.82 -14.96 1.61
N THR A 143 -19.59 -15.38 2.60
CA THR A 143 -20.24 -16.70 2.52
C THR A 143 -21.14 -16.61 1.30
N THR A 144 -20.63 -17.09 0.16
CA THR A 144 -21.46 -17.35 -1.00
C THR A 144 -22.64 -18.16 -0.50
N ALA A 145 -23.81 -17.52 -0.47
CA ALA A 145 -25.04 -18.28 -0.30
C ALA A 145 -24.97 -19.43 -1.30
N ALA A 146 -25.05 -20.64 -0.81
CA ALA A 146 -25.08 -21.83 -1.65
C ALA A 146 -26.15 -21.61 -2.72
N GLY A 147 -25.75 -21.44 -3.96
CA GLY A 147 -26.67 -21.17 -5.07
C GLY A 147 -26.34 -20.00 -6.01
N ASN A 148 -25.39 -19.12 -5.68
CA ASN A 148 -24.95 -18.10 -6.64
C ASN A 148 -24.02 -18.71 -7.71
N THR A 149 -24.61 -19.06 -8.84
CA THR A 149 -23.85 -19.39 -10.06
C THR A 149 -23.07 -18.12 -10.45
N ARG A 150 -21.73 -18.21 -10.43
CA ARG A 150 -20.89 -17.13 -10.94
C ARG A 150 -21.11 -17.01 -12.44
N SER A 151 -21.46 -15.81 -12.90
CA SER A 151 -21.62 -15.51 -14.33
C SER A 151 -20.29 -15.31 -15.06
N ILE A 152 -19.19 -15.19 -14.30
CA ILE A 152 -17.84 -14.96 -14.80
C ILE A 152 -16.92 -16.02 -14.18
N ASP A 153 -16.25 -16.80 -15.02
CA ASP A 153 -15.26 -17.78 -14.58
C ASP A 153 -13.88 -17.16 -14.39
N VAL A 154 -13.52 -16.22 -15.27
CA VAL A 154 -12.20 -15.57 -15.28
C VAL A 154 -12.36 -14.07 -15.50
N LEU A 155 -11.82 -13.30 -14.59
CA LEU A 155 -11.70 -11.83 -14.70
C LEU A 155 -10.25 -11.46 -15.05
N VAL A 156 -10.05 -10.73 -16.14
CA VAL A 156 -8.73 -10.27 -16.59
C VAL A 156 -8.65 -8.76 -16.47
N GLN A 157 -7.67 -8.25 -15.74
CA GLN A 157 -7.36 -6.82 -15.68
C GLN A 157 -6.39 -6.42 -16.80
N ALA A 158 -6.90 -5.83 -17.88
CA ALA A 158 -6.12 -5.49 -19.06
C ALA A 158 -4.91 -4.57 -18.77
N ARG A 159 -5.05 -3.61 -17.84
CA ARG A 159 -3.98 -2.67 -17.47
C ARG A 159 -2.69 -3.30 -16.93
N LYS A 160 -2.77 -4.52 -16.40
CA LYS A 160 -1.63 -5.23 -15.76
C LYS A 160 -1.30 -6.54 -16.45
N THR A 161 -1.94 -6.80 -17.58
CA THR A 161 -1.88 -8.09 -18.26
C THR A 161 -1.05 -7.94 -19.54
N SER A 162 -0.24 -8.97 -19.87
CA SER A 162 0.54 -8.98 -21.11
C SER A 162 -0.36 -9.12 -22.33
N SER A 163 0.09 -8.62 -23.49
CA SER A 163 -0.60 -8.80 -24.76
C SER A 163 -0.86 -10.27 -25.07
N TYR A 164 0.07 -11.18 -24.73
CA TYR A 164 -0.14 -12.60 -24.88
C TYR A 164 -1.42 -13.11 -24.20
N VAL A 165 -1.70 -12.66 -22.97
CA VAL A 165 -2.94 -13.04 -22.26
C VAL A 165 -4.18 -12.53 -22.99
N LEU A 166 -4.14 -11.26 -23.44
CA LEU A 166 -5.27 -10.64 -24.12
C LEU A 166 -5.50 -11.21 -25.53
N ASP A 167 -4.42 -11.40 -26.27
CA ASP A 167 -4.50 -11.75 -27.70
C ASP A 167 -4.56 -13.27 -27.96
N CYS A 168 -4.04 -14.08 -27.02
CA CYS A 168 -3.95 -15.53 -27.18
C CYS A 168 -4.79 -16.30 -26.14
N LEU A 169 -4.57 -16.04 -24.84
CA LEU A 169 -5.20 -16.85 -23.78
C LEU A 169 -6.69 -16.56 -23.64
N VAL A 170 -7.10 -15.31 -23.62
CA VAL A 170 -8.52 -14.94 -23.51
C VAL A 170 -9.36 -15.51 -24.65
N PRO A 171 -8.98 -15.36 -25.93
CA PRO A 171 -9.70 -16.00 -27.02
C PRO A 171 -9.76 -17.54 -26.93
N ALA A 172 -8.65 -18.17 -26.51
CA ALA A 172 -8.58 -19.63 -26.34
C ALA A 172 -9.53 -20.12 -25.24
N LEU A 173 -9.65 -19.40 -24.12
CA LEU A 173 -10.56 -19.72 -23.03
C LEU A 173 -12.03 -19.56 -23.47
N ARG A 174 -12.35 -18.43 -24.13
CA ARG A 174 -13.70 -18.17 -24.66
C ARG A 174 -14.13 -19.23 -25.67
N LYS A 175 -13.21 -19.67 -26.54
CA LYS A 175 -13.47 -20.77 -27.50
C LYS A 175 -13.80 -22.10 -26.80
N ARG A 176 -13.37 -22.29 -25.57
CA ARG A 176 -13.66 -23.46 -24.73
C ARG A 176 -14.91 -23.28 -23.85
N GLY A 177 -15.67 -22.22 -24.05
CA GLY A 177 -16.90 -21.95 -23.29
C GLY A 177 -16.68 -21.33 -21.91
N VAL A 178 -15.44 -20.88 -21.60
CA VAL A 178 -15.14 -20.22 -20.32
C VAL A 178 -15.63 -18.77 -20.39
N ALA A 179 -16.42 -18.34 -19.41
CA ALA A 179 -16.91 -16.98 -19.31
C ALA A 179 -15.77 -16.04 -18.83
N VAL A 180 -15.17 -15.30 -19.78
CA VAL A 180 -14.06 -14.40 -19.51
C VAL A 180 -14.50 -12.94 -19.69
N GLU A 181 -14.37 -12.15 -18.62
CA GLU A 181 -14.52 -10.70 -18.63
C GLU A 181 -13.15 -10.03 -18.61
N VAL A 182 -12.99 -8.99 -19.43
CA VAL A 182 -11.75 -8.17 -19.50
C VAL A 182 -12.13 -6.75 -19.08
N GLN A 183 -11.46 -6.20 -18.05
CA GLN A 183 -11.66 -4.85 -17.48
C GLN A 183 -10.40 -3.98 -17.60
#